data_7b3cf62de525b8be5d93f993cef34095
#
_entry.id   7b3cf62de525b8be5d93f993cef34095
#
_cell.length_a   1.000
_cell.length_b   1.000
_cell.length_c   1.000
_cell.angle_alpha   90.00
_cell.angle_beta   90.00
_cell.angle_gamma   90.00
#
_symmetry.space_group_name_H-M   'P 1'
#
loop_
_entity.id
_entity.type
_entity.pdbx_description
1 polymer ?
#
loop_
_entity_poly.entity_id
_entity_poly.type
_entity_poly.pdbx_seq_one_letter_code
_entity_poly.pdbx_strand_id
1 'polypeptide(L)'
;MTDTPFTAYLAGPIFTYGDLLRNTEWAARLRTAFPKIDLYSPVENTDINGVEGKKKFAGSKEIATADNARLDKTDVLIACIDGDVLPAGTCAEIGKFHEKIARGDHKVIIGICTDNRQCALTHSEAKDAGGAASLGEQQYSYQNLYVTGLIKDAGVLVSNIDDAIIAIGEFIEL
;
A
#
# COMPACT_ATOMS: atom_id res chain seq x y z
N MET A 1 11.72 -4.49 16.78
CA MET A 1 12.01 -4.38 15.33
C MET A 1 12.51 -5.75 14.90
N THR A 2 11.82 -6.37 13.98
CA THR A 2 12.14 -7.71 13.54
C THR A 2 13.27 -7.69 12.52
N ASP A 3 14.16 -8.67 12.57
CA ASP A 3 15.27 -8.85 11.62
C ASP A 3 14.90 -9.89 10.53
N THR A 4 13.60 -10.21 10.39
CA THR A 4 13.07 -11.14 9.43
C THR A 4 13.04 -10.51 8.03
N PRO A 5 13.66 -11.09 7.00
CA PRO A 5 13.58 -10.58 5.64
C PRO A 5 12.18 -10.83 5.06
N PHE A 6 11.63 -9.82 4.38
CA PHE A 6 10.36 -9.92 3.66
C PHE A 6 10.33 -8.95 2.48
N THR A 7 9.39 -9.16 1.58
CA THR A 7 9.21 -8.33 0.39
C THR A 7 7.98 -7.44 0.52
N ALA A 8 8.11 -6.16 0.16
CA ALA A 8 7.00 -5.20 0.20
C ALA A 8 6.87 -4.39 -1.08
N TYR A 9 5.66 -3.99 -1.38
CA TYR A 9 5.31 -3.13 -2.50
C TYR A 9 4.59 -1.87 -1.99
N LEU A 10 5.12 -0.69 -2.30
CA LEU A 10 4.51 0.59 -1.95
C LEU A 10 3.67 1.10 -3.11
N ALA A 11 2.37 0.80 -3.08
CA ALA A 11 1.37 1.23 -4.04
C ALA A 11 0.80 2.61 -3.71
N GLY A 12 0.54 3.41 -4.73
CA GLY A 12 -0.07 4.73 -4.54
C GLY A 12 0.12 5.66 -5.72
N PRO A 13 -0.44 6.88 -5.67
CA PRO A 13 -0.20 7.89 -6.69
C PRO A 13 1.27 8.32 -6.68
N ILE A 14 1.81 8.58 -7.89
CA ILE A 14 3.24 8.85 -8.10
C ILE A 14 3.53 10.08 -8.96
N PHE A 15 2.51 10.84 -9.37
CA PHE A 15 2.69 11.83 -10.42
C PHE A 15 2.82 13.26 -9.92
N THR A 16 2.28 13.60 -8.75
CA THR A 16 2.40 14.96 -8.20
C THR A 16 3.65 15.09 -7.33
N TYR A 17 4.07 16.34 -7.09
CA TYR A 17 5.18 16.61 -6.19
C TYR A 17 4.91 16.09 -4.77
N GLY A 18 3.66 16.23 -4.29
CA GLY A 18 3.25 15.68 -2.99
C GLY A 18 3.34 14.15 -2.94
N ASP A 19 2.95 13.48 -4.02
CA ASP A 19 3.07 12.02 -4.13
C ASP A 19 4.52 11.56 -4.06
N LEU A 20 5.42 12.25 -4.79
CA LEU A 20 6.84 11.95 -4.79
C LEU A 20 7.46 12.12 -3.40
N LEU A 21 7.16 13.22 -2.72
CA LEU A 21 7.65 13.46 -1.36
C LEU A 21 7.16 12.39 -0.38
N ARG A 22 5.85 12.12 -0.38
CA ARG A 22 5.24 11.09 0.48
C ARG A 22 5.88 9.72 0.25
N ASN A 23 5.97 9.27 -1.00
CA ASN A 23 6.52 7.96 -1.33
C ASN A 23 7.99 7.86 -0.92
N THR A 24 8.78 8.91 -1.12
CA THR A 24 10.18 8.96 -0.71
C THR A 24 10.33 8.89 0.82
N GLU A 25 9.53 9.67 1.54
CA GLU A 25 9.52 9.65 3.01
C GLU A 25 9.11 8.28 3.54
N TRP A 26 7.99 7.73 3.06
CA TRP A 26 7.50 6.44 3.52
C TRP A 26 8.48 5.31 3.22
N ALA A 27 9.09 5.29 2.04
CA ALA A 27 10.11 4.32 1.70
C ALA A 27 11.32 4.39 2.65
N ALA A 28 11.79 5.60 2.97
CA ALA A 28 12.89 5.79 3.92
C ALA A 28 12.53 5.30 5.34
N ARG A 29 11.31 5.60 5.81
CA ARG A 29 10.83 5.17 7.14
C ARG A 29 10.68 3.65 7.22
N LEU A 30 10.13 3.01 6.19
CA LEU A 30 9.99 1.56 6.11
C LEU A 30 11.36 0.87 6.16
N ARG A 31 12.34 1.35 5.39
CA ARG A 31 13.70 0.80 5.42
C ARG A 31 14.42 1.04 6.75
N THR A 32 14.11 2.12 7.44
CA THR A 32 14.64 2.38 8.79
C THR A 32 14.03 1.43 9.81
N ALA A 33 12.72 1.19 9.73
CA ALA A 33 12.01 0.29 10.64
C ALA A 33 12.36 -1.19 10.38
N PHE A 34 12.59 -1.55 9.12
CA PHE A 34 12.85 -2.91 8.67
C PHE A 34 14.10 -2.97 7.79
N PRO A 35 15.30 -3.08 8.35
CA PRO A 35 16.56 -3.01 7.59
C PRO A 35 16.74 -4.11 6.54
N LYS A 36 16.00 -5.23 6.64
CA LYS A 36 16.05 -6.35 5.68
C LYS A 36 14.85 -6.41 4.72
N ILE A 37 14.07 -5.33 4.62
CA ILE A 37 12.96 -5.25 3.68
C ILE A 37 13.47 -5.16 2.23
N ASP A 38 12.95 -6.00 1.34
CA ASP A 38 13.04 -5.77 -0.12
C ASP A 38 11.82 -4.93 -0.54
N LEU A 39 11.97 -3.61 -0.46
CA LEU A 39 10.91 -2.66 -0.76
C LEU A 39 10.98 -2.23 -2.22
N TYR A 40 9.92 -2.55 -2.97
CA TYR A 40 9.67 -1.96 -4.27
C TYR A 40 8.79 -0.72 -4.17
N SER A 41 9.29 0.39 -4.67
CA SER A 41 8.55 1.63 -4.87
C SER A 41 8.56 1.97 -6.36
N PRO A 42 7.41 2.07 -7.03
CA PRO A 42 7.35 2.42 -8.46
C PRO A 42 8.06 3.73 -8.79
N VAL A 43 8.08 4.69 -7.87
CA VAL A 43 8.79 5.98 -8.01
C VAL A 43 10.29 5.79 -8.22
N GLU A 44 10.88 4.76 -7.62
CA GLU A 44 12.31 4.47 -7.67
C GLU A 44 12.70 3.61 -8.88
N ASN A 45 11.71 3.10 -9.64
CA ASN A 45 11.97 2.26 -10.81
C ASN A 45 12.34 3.10 -12.04
N THR A 46 13.64 3.39 -12.16
CA THR A 46 14.20 4.20 -13.26
C THR A 46 14.10 3.52 -14.63
N ASP A 47 13.99 2.19 -14.67
CA ASP A 47 13.86 1.44 -15.93
C ASP A 47 12.50 1.66 -16.60
N ILE A 48 11.47 1.92 -15.82
CA ILE A 48 10.09 2.14 -16.28
C ILE A 48 9.72 3.62 -16.28
N ASN A 49 10.09 4.34 -15.23
CA ASN A 49 9.74 5.76 -15.04
C ASN A 49 10.90 6.69 -15.45
N GLY A 50 11.87 6.19 -16.22
CA GLY A 50 13.17 6.78 -16.41
C GLY A 50 13.19 8.18 -17.00
N VAL A 51 13.70 9.12 -16.21
CA VAL A 51 14.18 10.41 -16.67
C VAL A 51 15.56 10.25 -17.33
N GLU A 52 16.30 9.20 -16.99
CA GLU A 52 17.65 8.89 -17.51
C GLU A 52 17.81 7.46 -18.05
N GLY A 53 16.73 6.68 -18.11
CA GLY A 53 16.73 5.30 -18.55
C GLY A 53 16.88 5.13 -20.07
N LYS A 54 17.24 3.95 -20.50
CA LYS A 54 17.45 3.55 -21.90
C LYS A 54 16.18 3.69 -22.77
N LYS A 55 15.00 3.80 -22.17
CA LYS A 55 13.71 4.07 -22.82
C LYS A 55 13.07 5.30 -22.21
N LYS A 56 12.73 6.26 -23.05
CA LYS A 56 12.09 7.52 -22.64
C LYS A 56 10.68 7.31 -22.02
N PHE A 57 10.00 6.22 -22.36
CA PHE A 57 8.69 5.83 -21.82
C PHE A 57 8.51 4.32 -21.96
N ALA A 58 8.13 3.64 -20.88
CA ALA A 58 7.64 2.27 -20.95
C ALA A 58 6.21 2.24 -21.51
N GLY A 59 5.88 1.24 -22.29
CA GLY A 59 4.51 1.01 -22.75
C GLY A 59 3.63 0.42 -21.64
N SER A 60 2.31 0.60 -21.73
CA SER A 60 1.36 0.10 -20.72
C SER A 60 1.52 -1.40 -20.42
N LYS A 61 1.79 -2.20 -21.43
CA LYS A 61 2.01 -3.63 -21.25
C LYS A 61 3.31 -3.95 -20.49
N GLU A 62 4.38 -3.18 -20.73
CA GLU A 62 5.65 -3.33 -20.01
C GLU A 62 5.50 -2.96 -18.54
N ILE A 63 4.81 -1.85 -18.24
CA ILE A 63 4.48 -1.42 -16.87
C ILE A 63 3.70 -2.51 -16.16
N ALA A 64 2.58 -2.95 -16.73
CA ALA A 64 1.73 -3.98 -16.12
C ALA A 64 2.50 -5.31 -15.90
N THR A 65 3.41 -5.67 -16.80
CA THR A 65 4.22 -6.89 -16.65
C THR A 65 5.19 -6.76 -15.49
N ALA A 66 5.87 -5.60 -15.37
CA ALA A 66 6.84 -5.37 -14.29
C ALA A 66 6.16 -5.29 -12.92
N ASP A 67 5.06 -4.54 -12.82
CA ASP A 67 4.32 -4.40 -11.55
C ASP A 67 3.73 -5.74 -11.12
N ASN A 68 3.17 -6.50 -12.06
CA ASN A 68 2.67 -7.84 -11.79
C ASN A 68 3.77 -8.79 -11.30
N ALA A 69 4.97 -8.75 -11.89
CA ALA A 69 6.08 -9.59 -11.47
C ALA A 69 6.58 -9.23 -10.05
N ARG A 70 6.46 -7.96 -9.65
CA ARG A 70 6.75 -7.52 -8.28
C ARG A 70 5.65 -7.94 -7.31
N LEU A 71 4.39 -7.67 -7.61
CA LEU A 71 3.24 -8.09 -6.80
C LEU A 71 3.20 -9.61 -6.54
N ASP A 72 3.64 -10.40 -7.52
CA ASP A 72 3.68 -11.85 -7.37
C ASP A 72 4.66 -12.33 -6.28
N LYS A 73 5.73 -11.58 -6.04
CA LYS A 73 6.76 -11.87 -5.03
C LYS A 73 6.54 -11.15 -3.70
N THR A 74 5.62 -10.20 -3.66
CA THR A 74 5.37 -9.35 -2.50
C THR A 74 4.66 -10.12 -1.40
N ASP A 75 5.10 -9.94 -0.16
CA ASP A 75 4.46 -10.45 1.06
C ASP A 75 3.51 -9.40 1.66
N VAL A 76 3.89 -8.12 1.59
CA VAL A 76 3.15 -7.00 2.17
C VAL A 76 2.87 -5.94 1.10
N LEU A 77 1.60 -5.73 0.76
CA LEU A 77 1.17 -4.60 -0.06
C LEU A 77 0.83 -3.40 0.83
N ILE A 78 1.58 -2.31 0.69
CA ILE A 78 1.33 -1.04 1.38
C ILE A 78 0.67 -0.10 0.39
N ALA A 79 -0.61 0.21 0.57
CA ALA A 79 -1.40 0.95 -0.40
C ALA A 79 -1.84 2.31 0.15
N CYS A 80 -1.34 3.40 -0.46
CA CYS A 80 -1.87 4.74 -0.21
C CYS A 80 -3.19 4.92 -0.95
N ILE A 81 -4.25 5.17 -0.20
CA ILE A 81 -5.61 5.37 -0.73
C ILE A 81 -6.12 6.80 -0.46
N ASP A 82 -5.23 7.77 -0.44
CA ASP A 82 -5.58 9.19 -0.32
C ASP A 82 -6.19 9.75 -1.61
N GLY A 83 -6.99 10.80 -1.45
CA GLY A 83 -7.57 11.56 -2.53
C GLY A 83 -9.06 11.31 -2.74
N ASP A 84 -9.72 12.27 -3.40
CA ASP A 84 -11.16 12.23 -3.69
C ASP A 84 -11.52 11.16 -4.72
N VAL A 85 -10.55 10.74 -5.53
CA VAL A 85 -10.65 9.62 -6.47
C VAL A 85 -9.46 8.70 -6.25
N LEU A 86 -9.72 7.46 -5.91
CA LEU A 86 -8.67 6.48 -5.71
C LEU A 86 -7.88 6.25 -7.00
N PRO A 87 -6.55 6.15 -6.93
CA PRO A 87 -5.73 5.85 -8.10
C PRO A 87 -6.11 4.51 -8.71
N ALA A 88 -6.51 4.51 -9.99
CA ALA A 88 -7.00 3.31 -10.66
C ALA A 88 -5.96 2.16 -10.67
N GLY A 89 -4.67 2.49 -10.82
CA GLY A 89 -3.57 1.53 -10.74
C GLY A 89 -3.52 0.86 -9.37
N THR A 90 -3.54 1.65 -8.30
CA THR A 90 -3.53 1.14 -6.93
C THR A 90 -4.75 0.26 -6.63
N CYS A 91 -5.95 0.63 -7.12
CA CYS A 91 -7.13 -0.22 -6.99
C CYS A 91 -6.96 -1.58 -7.69
N ALA A 92 -6.36 -1.59 -8.88
CA ALA A 92 -6.08 -2.82 -9.62
C ALA A 92 -5.04 -3.70 -8.89
N GLU A 93 -4.01 -3.09 -8.30
CA GLU A 93 -2.99 -3.77 -7.49
C GLU A 93 -3.60 -4.39 -6.23
N ILE A 94 -4.45 -3.66 -5.51
CA ILE A 94 -5.20 -4.15 -4.34
C ILE A 94 -6.07 -5.36 -4.74
N GLY A 95 -6.86 -5.24 -5.80
CA GLY A 95 -7.73 -6.34 -6.26
C GLY A 95 -6.95 -7.58 -6.64
N LYS A 96 -5.84 -7.43 -7.38
CA LYS A 96 -4.97 -8.55 -7.75
C LYS A 96 -4.34 -9.20 -6.50
N PHE A 97 -3.88 -8.38 -5.56
CA PHE A 97 -3.22 -8.89 -4.35
C PHE A 97 -4.19 -9.58 -3.41
N HIS A 98 -5.39 -9.02 -3.24
CA HIS A 98 -6.48 -9.64 -2.48
C HIS A 98 -6.82 -11.04 -3.01
N GLU A 99 -6.91 -11.21 -4.34
CA GLU A 99 -7.20 -12.51 -4.96
C GLU A 99 -6.16 -13.58 -4.59
N LYS A 100 -4.88 -13.20 -4.43
CA LYS A 100 -3.82 -14.13 -3.97
C LYS A 100 -4.06 -14.58 -2.54
N ILE A 101 -4.41 -13.65 -1.65
CA ILE A 101 -4.73 -13.93 -0.25
C ILE A 101 -5.96 -14.85 -0.16
N ALA A 102 -6.99 -14.57 -0.94
CA ALA A 102 -8.21 -15.39 -1.02
C ALA A 102 -7.94 -16.83 -1.50
N ARG A 103 -6.86 -17.04 -2.27
CA ARG A 103 -6.39 -18.37 -2.69
C ARG A 103 -5.50 -19.08 -1.66
N GLY A 104 -5.20 -18.43 -0.55
CA GLY A 104 -4.43 -19.00 0.55
C GLY A 104 -2.97 -18.62 0.63
N ASP A 105 -2.52 -17.61 -0.15
CA ASP A 105 -1.18 -17.05 0.00
C ASP A 105 -1.07 -16.34 1.36
N HIS A 106 0.02 -16.58 2.09
CA HIS A 106 0.31 -15.88 3.34
C HIS A 106 0.87 -14.47 3.03
N LYS A 107 -0.03 -13.51 2.91
CA LYS A 107 0.24 -12.12 2.52
C LYS A 107 -0.72 -11.18 3.24
N VAL A 108 -0.40 -9.88 3.26
CA VAL A 108 -1.26 -8.88 3.91
C VAL A 108 -1.34 -7.58 3.10
N ILE A 109 -2.47 -6.88 3.18
CA ILE A 109 -2.67 -5.53 2.65
C ILE A 109 -2.71 -4.53 3.81
N ILE A 110 -1.84 -3.52 3.78
CA ILE A 110 -1.88 -2.39 4.71
C ILE A 110 -2.32 -1.17 3.91
N GLY A 111 -3.58 -0.78 4.04
CA GLY A 111 -4.10 0.45 3.45
C GLY A 111 -3.77 1.64 4.34
N ILE A 112 -3.35 2.76 3.75
CA ILE A 112 -3.09 4.02 4.46
C ILE A 112 -3.98 5.10 3.86
N CYS A 113 -4.81 5.73 4.72
CA CYS A 113 -5.61 6.90 4.39
C CYS A 113 -5.25 8.04 5.34
N THR A 114 -4.55 9.06 4.85
CA THR A 114 -4.09 10.18 5.68
C THR A 114 -5.07 11.34 5.73
N ASP A 115 -6.25 11.23 5.12
CA ASP A 115 -7.23 12.30 5.08
C ASP A 115 -7.83 12.58 6.46
N ASN A 116 -7.46 13.70 7.05
CA ASN A 116 -7.93 14.13 8.39
C ASN A 116 -9.46 14.40 8.47
N ARG A 117 -10.16 14.45 7.35
CA ARG A 117 -11.62 14.50 7.32
C ARG A 117 -12.24 13.15 7.70
N GLN A 118 -11.49 12.08 7.55
CA GLN A 118 -11.80 10.75 8.07
C GLN A 118 -11.42 10.71 9.55
N CYS A 119 -12.17 9.98 10.36
CA CYS A 119 -11.80 9.83 11.77
C CYS A 119 -10.45 9.08 11.83
N ALA A 120 -9.42 9.76 12.34
CA ALA A 120 -8.12 9.13 12.54
C ALA A 120 -8.23 8.12 13.68
N LEU A 121 -8.07 6.85 13.36
CA LEU A 121 -7.98 5.77 14.35
C LEU A 121 -6.52 5.33 14.48
N THR A 122 -6.11 5.01 15.70
CA THR A 122 -4.87 4.27 15.93
C THR A 122 -4.98 2.85 15.36
N HIS A 123 -3.86 2.16 15.20
CA HIS A 123 -3.87 0.79 14.71
C HIS A 123 -4.75 -0.15 15.58
N SER A 124 -4.70 -0.02 16.91
CA SER A 124 -5.52 -0.81 17.82
C SER A 124 -7.02 -0.48 17.67
N GLU A 125 -7.36 0.81 17.60
CA GLU A 125 -8.74 1.24 17.36
C GLU A 125 -9.26 0.78 16.01
N ALA A 126 -8.44 0.79 14.96
CA ALA A 126 -8.80 0.28 13.64
C ALA A 126 -9.10 -1.23 13.65
N LYS A 127 -8.38 -2.02 14.44
CA LYS A 127 -8.66 -3.45 14.63
C LYS A 127 -9.97 -3.71 15.38
N ASP A 128 -10.26 -2.89 16.40
CA ASP A 128 -11.40 -3.08 17.29
C ASP A 128 -12.67 -2.43 16.76
N ALA A 129 -12.55 -1.45 15.84
CA ALA A 129 -13.67 -0.71 15.30
C ALA A 129 -14.41 -1.52 14.22
N GLY A 130 -15.63 -1.92 14.54
CA GLY A 130 -16.53 -2.58 13.59
C GLY A 130 -17.58 -1.65 13.02
N GLY A 131 -18.11 -1.99 11.84
CA GLY A 131 -19.24 -1.31 11.23
C GLY A 131 -18.97 0.15 10.84
N ALA A 132 -20.01 0.99 10.83
CA ALA A 132 -19.95 2.37 10.32
C ALA A 132 -19.05 3.32 11.13
N ALA A 133 -18.58 2.91 12.30
CA ALA A 133 -17.65 3.70 13.12
C ALA A 133 -16.20 3.51 12.73
N SER A 134 -15.87 2.48 11.93
CA SER A 134 -14.49 2.23 11.53
C SER A 134 -14.04 3.14 10.37
N LEU A 135 -12.73 3.34 10.27
CA LEU A 135 -12.13 4.12 9.19
C LEU A 135 -12.57 3.55 7.82
N GLY A 136 -13.06 4.43 6.94
CA GLY A 136 -13.48 4.07 5.58
C GLY A 136 -14.83 3.33 5.46
N GLU A 137 -15.63 3.21 6.52
CA GLU A 137 -16.94 2.54 6.47
C GLU A 137 -18.12 3.47 6.20
N GLN A 138 -17.90 4.76 6.06
CA GLN A 138 -18.99 5.71 5.84
C GLN A 138 -19.24 5.90 4.35
N GLN A 139 -20.51 5.80 3.92
CA GLN A 139 -20.89 6.06 2.52
C GLN A 139 -20.65 7.51 2.07
N TYR A 140 -20.47 8.42 3.03
CA TYR A 140 -20.10 9.81 2.79
C TYR A 140 -18.59 10.02 2.74
N SER A 141 -17.79 8.97 2.95
CA SER A 141 -16.36 9.03 2.76
C SER A 141 -16.05 9.07 1.27
N TYR A 142 -14.98 9.75 0.90
CA TYR A 142 -14.48 9.78 -0.48
C TYR A 142 -13.92 8.43 -0.93
N GLN A 143 -13.82 7.47 -0.02
CA GLN A 143 -13.26 6.16 -0.26
C GLN A 143 -14.27 5.22 -0.92
N ASN A 144 -13.84 4.49 -1.93
CA ASN A 144 -14.64 3.45 -2.53
C ASN A 144 -14.77 2.26 -1.56
N LEU A 145 -16.00 1.99 -1.09
CA LEU A 145 -16.26 0.94 -0.08
C LEU A 145 -15.83 -0.47 -0.52
N TYR A 146 -15.88 -0.76 -1.82
CA TYR A 146 -15.41 -2.05 -2.32
C TYR A 146 -13.89 -2.19 -2.12
N VAL A 147 -13.12 -1.15 -2.45
CA VAL A 147 -11.66 -1.16 -2.27
C VAL A 147 -11.28 -1.23 -0.80
N THR A 148 -11.93 -0.43 0.06
CA THR A 148 -11.68 -0.49 1.51
C THR A 148 -12.09 -1.83 2.11
N GLY A 149 -13.16 -2.45 1.58
CA GLY A 149 -13.58 -3.80 1.94
C GLY A 149 -12.52 -4.86 1.62
N LEU A 150 -11.92 -4.81 0.42
CA LEU A 150 -10.82 -5.72 0.05
C LEU A 150 -9.60 -5.57 0.98
N ILE A 151 -9.25 -4.33 1.34
CA ILE A 151 -8.15 -4.07 2.27
C ILE A 151 -8.44 -4.69 3.64
N LYS A 152 -9.65 -4.46 4.18
CA LYS A 152 -10.03 -4.94 5.53
C LYS A 152 -10.21 -6.45 5.59
N ASP A 153 -10.64 -7.07 4.50
CA ASP A 153 -10.74 -8.52 4.40
C ASP A 153 -9.37 -9.21 4.40
N ALA A 154 -8.36 -8.55 3.83
CA ALA A 154 -7.01 -9.09 3.64
C ALA A 154 -5.93 -8.41 4.50
N GLY A 155 -6.31 -7.57 5.47
CA GLY A 155 -5.37 -6.84 6.29
C GLY A 155 -6.01 -5.73 7.10
N VAL A 156 -5.42 -4.52 7.09
CA VAL A 156 -5.88 -3.39 7.91
C VAL A 156 -5.80 -2.07 7.16
N LEU A 157 -6.72 -1.16 7.50
CA LEU A 157 -6.69 0.23 7.06
C LEU A 157 -6.29 1.13 8.24
N VAL A 158 -5.24 1.92 8.06
CA VAL A 158 -4.67 2.82 9.07
C VAL A 158 -4.61 4.26 8.57
N SER A 159 -4.34 5.21 9.46
CA SER A 159 -4.36 6.64 9.15
C SER A 159 -2.98 7.25 8.87
N ASN A 160 -1.90 6.53 9.11
CA ASN A 160 -0.53 7.03 8.95
C ASN A 160 0.49 5.92 8.80
N ILE A 161 1.72 6.31 8.43
CA ILE A 161 2.81 5.36 8.18
C ILE A 161 3.33 4.70 9.46
N ASP A 162 3.22 5.34 10.63
CA ASP A 162 3.68 4.75 11.89
C ASP A 162 2.80 3.56 12.28
N ASP A 163 1.49 3.71 12.17
CA ASP A 163 0.54 2.63 12.41
C ASP A 163 0.70 1.51 11.36
N ALA A 164 1.03 1.86 10.12
CA ALA A 164 1.36 0.86 9.09
C ALA A 164 2.61 0.05 9.45
N ILE A 165 3.66 0.69 9.97
CA ILE A 165 4.88 0.02 10.44
C ILE A 165 4.57 -0.95 11.59
N ILE A 166 3.70 -0.56 12.52
CA ILE A 166 3.26 -1.45 13.61
C ILE A 166 2.52 -2.68 13.03
N ALA A 167 1.57 -2.45 12.13
CA ALA A 167 0.80 -3.53 11.51
C ALA A 167 1.67 -4.51 10.71
N ILE A 168 2.67 -4.00 9.98
CA ILE A 168 3.64 -4.82 9.26
C ILE A 168 4.45 -5.67 10.25
N GLY A 169 4.93 -5.05 11.35
CA GLY A 169 5.67 -5.75 12.39
C GLY A 169 4.89 -6.93 12.97
N GLU A 170 3.62 -6.73 13.29
CA GLU A 170 2.75 -7.79 13.79
C GLU A 170 2.56 -8.94 12.79
N PHE A 171 2.44 -8.63 11.49
CA PHE A 171 2.28 -9.65 10.44
C PHE A 171 3.53 -10.51 10.25
N ILE A 172 4.73 -9.89 10.24
CA ILE A 172 5.98 -10.62 9.98
C ILE A 172 6.51 -11.40 11.22
N GLU A 173 5.92 -11.20 12.40
CA GLU A 173 6.22 -11.97 13.61
C GLU A 173 5.34 -13.22 13.77
N LEU A 174 4.28 -13.35 12.94
CA LEU A 174 3.37 -14.50 12.91
C LEU A 174 3.90 -15.63 12.03
#